data_24df846b612a5490900992a16dad7d62
#
_entry.id   24df846b612a5490900992a16dad7d62
#
_cell.length_a   1.000
_cell.length_b   1.000
_cell.length_c   1.000
_cell.angle_alpha   90.00
_cell.angle_beta   90.00
_cell.angle_gamma   90.00
#
_symmetry.space_group_name_H-M   'P 1'
#
loop_
_entity.id
_entity.type
_entity.pdbx_description
1 polymer ?
#
loop_
_entity_poly.entity_id
_entity_poly.type
_entity_poly.pdbx_seq_one_letter_code
_entity_poly.pdbx_strand_id
1 'polypeptide(L)'
;HEGSGLTVPDPFPAPMTDKTLPQKEEKDDELKTSFLVQELWYLIYLHVEETKLEEKKEDFTSSQARLQLMMQYIHQHFGEKILLEDIAEQAVVSKSTALNLFRRYLHDTPVHYLLKYRLQESASLLVTTQKKVMVIAQNVGFENVDYFCKMFKKYYKMTPTEYREKHITKGLD
;
A
#
# COMPACT_ATOMS: atom_id res chain seq x y z
N HIS A 1 30.91 23.26 -4.98
CA HIS A 1 30.14 22.40 -5.90
C HIS A 1 28.99 21.83 -5.13
N GLU A 2 27.86 22.49 -5.22
CA GLU A 2 26.59 22.07 -4.63
C GLU A 2 25.91 21.09 -5.58
N GLY A 3 25.77 19.84 -5.15
CA GLY A 3 24.93 18.87 -5.80
C GLY A 3 23.48 19.04 -5.34
N SER A 4 22.64 19.64 -6.16
CA SER A 4 21.20 19.69 -5.94
C SER A 4 20.60 18.29 -6.12
N GLY A 5 20.47 17.56 -5.00
CA GLY A 5 19.72 16.32 -4.97
C GLY A 5 18.24 16.62 -5.12
N LEU A 6 17.65 16.27 -6.26
CA LEU A 6 16.21 16.18 -6.43
C LEU A 6 15.69 15.05 -5.53
N THR A 7 15.14 15.43 -4.37
CA THR A 7 14.38 14.51 -3.53
C THR A 7 13.05 14.21 -4.21
N VAL A 8 12.93 13.01 -4.76
CA VAL A 8 11.64 12.49 -5.24
C VAL A 8 10.73 12.33 -4.02
N PRO A 9 9.53 12.92 -4.01
CA PRO A 9 8.62 12.78 -2.87
C PRO A 9 8.20 11.33 -2.68
N ASP A 10 8.16 10.88 -1.43
CA ASP A 10 7.68 9.54 -1.05
C ASP A 10 6.23 9.38 -1.55
N PRO A 11 5.93 8.39 -2.40
CA PRO A 11 4.59 8.17 -2.92
C PRO A 11 3.57 7.76 -1.85
N PHE A 12 4.02 7.54 -0.62
CA PHE A 12 3.14 7.25 0.50
C PHE A 12 3.20 8.38 1.53
N PRO A 13 2.21 9.29 1.54
CA PRO A 13 2.14 10.31 2.58
C PRO A 13 2.09 9.66 3.96
N ALA A 14 2.87 10.21 4.89
CA ALA A 14 2.76 9.86 6.30
C ALA A 14 1.30 10.04 6.75
N PRO A 15 0.80 9.20 7.69
CA PRO A 15 -0.57 9.35 8.20
C PRO A 15 -0.76 10.76 8.73
N MET A 16 -1.69 11.51 8.11
CA MET A 16 -2.00 12.89 8.51
C MET A 16 -2.53 12.90 9.94
N THR A 17 -1.89 13.71 10.78
CA THR A 17 -2.41 14.08 12.11
C THR A 17 -3.13 15.40 11.96
N ASP A 18 -4.43 15.40 11.68
CA ASP A 18 -5.23 16.61 11.72
C ASP A 18 -6.41 16.54 12.67
N LYS A 19 -6.76 17.70 13.21
CA LYS A 19 -7.59 17.94 14.38
C LYS A 19 -9.05 18.30 14.09
N THR A 20 -9.56 18.13 12.87
CA THR A 20 -10.97 18.46 12.55
C THR A 20 -11.60 17.34 11.72
N LEU A 21 -12.74 16.81 12.19
CA LEU A 21 -13.36 15.60 11.68
C LEU A 21 -14.68 15.83 10.98
N PRO A 22 -14.87 15.30 9.80
CA PRO A 22 -16.17 15.14 9.15
C PRO A 22 -16.88 13.84 9.53
N GLN A 23 -18.16 13.75 9.25
CA GLN A 23 -19.09 12.71 9.69
C GLN A 23 -18.95 11.34 8.97
N LYS A 24 -19.65 10.31 9.45
CA LYS A 24 -19.44 8.88 9.20
C LYS A 24 -19.48 8.44 7.72
N GLU A 25 -20.23 9.12 6.86
CA GLU A 25 -20.28 8.85 5.41
C GLU A 25 -19.04 9.40 4.66
N GLU A 26 -18.49 10.52 5.11
CA GLU A 26 -17.27 11.12 4.54
C GLU A 26 -16.02 10.27 4.75
N LYS A 27 -15.95 9.43 5.80
CA LYS A 27 -14.75 8.65 6.13
C LYS A 27 -14.55 7.39 5.29
N ASP A 28 -15.64 6.72 4.89
CA ASP A 28 -15.56 5.64 3.90
C ASP A 28 -15.14 6.19 2.53
N ASP A 29 -15.52 7.41 2.24
CA ASP A 29 -15.11 8.11 1.02
C ASP A 29 -13.66 8.62 1.12
N GLU A 30 -13.16 9.06 2.28
CA GLU A 30 -11.76 9.44 2.46
C GLU A 30 -10.80 8.27 2.28
N LEU A 31 -11.14 7.08 2.79
CA LEU A 31 -10.33 5.88 2.59
C LEU A 31 -10.35 5.42 1.14
N LYS A 32 -11.52 5.41 0.50
CA LYS A 32 -11.67 5.14 -0.93
C LYS A 32 -10.98 6.21 -1.77
N THR A 33 -11.12 7.47 -1.39
CA THR A 33 -10.49 8.61 -2.04
C THR A 33 -8.97 8.55 -1.91
N SER A 34 -8.43 8.14 -0.77
CA SER A 34 -6.98 7.92 -0.60
C SER A 34 -6.45 6.81 -1.51
N PHE A 35 -7.22 5.72 -1.70
CA PHE A 35 -6.90 4.67 -2.66
C PHE A 35 -6.96 5.17 -4.11
N LEU A 36 -8.02 5.87 -4.46
CA LEU A 36 -8.21 6.44 -5.79
C LEU A 36 -7.15 7.51 -6.09
N VAL A 37 -6.77 8.31 -5.10
CA VAL A 37 -5.69 9.30 -5.24
C VAL A 37 -4.33 8.64 -5.41
N GLN A 38 -4.03 7.53 -4.71
CA GLN A 38 -2.80 6.77 -4.94
C GLN A 38 -2.78 6.13 -6.34
N GLU A 39 -3.89 5.58 -6.76
CA GLU A 39 -4.04 4.99 -8.09
C GLU A 39 -3.99 6.09 -9.18
N LEU A 40 -4.62 7.22 -8.94
CA LEU A 40 -4.57 8.40 -9.82
C LEU A 40 -3.15 9.00 -9.88
N TRP A 41 -2.44 9.14 -8.76
CA TRP A 41 -1.04 9.58 -8.73
C TRP A 41 -0.14 8.62 -9.49
N TYR A 42 -0.37 7.33 -9.34
CA TYR A 42 0.33 6.31 -10.11
C TYR A 42 0.05 6.45 -11.61
N LEU A 43 -1.20 6.65 -12.01
CA LEU A 43 -1.60 6.88 -13.40
C LEU A 43 -1.08 8.21 -13.95
N ILE A 44 -1.07 9.28 -13.15
CA ILE A 44 -0.49 10.59 -13.52
C ILE A 44 1.03 10.48 -13.66
N TYR A 45 1.71 9.80 -12.75
CA TYR A 45 3.15 9.55 -12.85
C TYR A 45 3.48 8.74 -14.13
N LEU A 46 2.64 7.76 -14.46
CA LEU A 46 2.74 7.02 -15.72
C LEU A 46 2.55 7.92 -16.96
N HIS A 47 1.64 8.88 -16.88
CA HIS A 47 1.26 9.73 -18.02
C HIS A 47 2.25 10.89 -18.25
N VAL A 48 2.80 11.48 -17.20
CA VAL A 48 3.73 12.62 -17.29
C VAL A 48 5.08 12.24 -17.89
N GLU A 49 5.53 10.99 -17.74
CA GLU A 49 6.75 10.50 -18.38
C GLU A 49 6.57 10.09 -19.86
N GLU A 50 5.34 9.86 -20.33
CA GLU A 50 5.06 9.56 -21.74
C GLU A 50 5.49 10.69 -22.71
N THR A 51 5.61 11.91 -22.20
CA THR A 51 5.90 13.09 -23.05
C THR A 51 7.39 13.32 -23.34
N LYS A 52 8.30 12.52 -22.81
CA LYS A 52 9.73 12.87 -22.86
C LYS A 52 10.70 12.00 -23.66
N LEU A 53 10.39 10.78 -24.08
CA LEU A 53 11.41 9.99 -24.80
C LEU A 53 10.81 8.84 -25.64
N GLU A 54 10.78 9.00 -26.95
CA GLU A 54 10.25 7.99 -27.89
C GLU A 54 11.09 6.71 -28.03
N GLU A 55 12.37 6.73 -27.76
CA GLU A 55 13.27 5.56 -27.90
C GLU A 55 13.38 4.67 -26.65
N LYS A 56 12.94 5.12 -25.48
CA LYS A 56 12.86 4.30 -24.25
C LYS A 56 11.47 3.74 -23.99
N LYS A 57 10.54 3.98 -24.87
CA LYS A 57 9.09 3.76 -24.70
C LYS A 57 8.70 2.28 -24.57
N GLU A 58 9.26 1.39 -25.37
CA GLU A 58 8.87 -0.02 -25.34
C GLU A 58 9.30 -0.76 -24.07
N ASP A 59 10.51 -0.48 -23.60
CA ASP A 59 11.06 -1.13 -22.40
C ASP A 59 10.40 -0.60 -21.12
N PHE A 60 10.04 0.68 -21.12
CA PHE A 60 9.37 1.37 -20.02
C PHE A 60 7.91 0.88 -19.88
N THR A 61 7.13 0.87 -20.95
CA THR A 61 5.74 0.41 -20.98
C THR A 61 5.64 -1.06 -20.58
N SER A 62 6.55 -1.92 -21.06
CA SER A 62 6.65 -3.30 -20.66
C SER A 62 6.96 -3.49 -19.16
N SER A 63 7.88 -2.70 -18.63
CA SER A 63 8.25 -2.72 -17.21
C SER A 63 7.11 -2.30 -16.29
N GLN A 64 6.35 -1.29 -16.69
CA GLN A 64 5.18 -0.81 -15.95
C GLN A 64 4.04 -1.83 -15.98
N ALA A 65 3.74 -2.41 -17.14
CA ALA A 65 2.74 -3.46 -17.25
C ALA A 65 3.08 -4.66 -16.35
N ARG A 66 4.36 -5.06 -16.31
CA ARG A 66 4.84 -6.13 -15.42
C ARG A 66 4.67 -5.77 -13.94
N LEU A 67 5.01 -4.53 -13.56
CA LEU A 67 4.81 -4.05 -12.18
C LEU A 67 3.33 -4.07 -11.81
N GLN A 68 2.47 -3.60 -12.71
CA GLN A 68 1.02 -3.58 -12.49
C GLN A 68 0.44 -4.98 -12.28
N LEU A 69 0.87 -5.97 -13.09
CA LEU A 69 0.46 -7.36 -12.90
C LEU A 69 0.86 -7.90 -11.51
N MET A 70 2.08 -7.61 -11.07
CA MET A 70 2.56 -8.02 -9.76
C MET A 70 1.77 -7.36 -8.62
N MET A 71 1.48 -6.06 -8.73
CA MET A 71 0.67 -5.33 -7.74
C MET A 71 -0.77 -5.86 -7.69
N GLN A 72 -1.38 -6.09 -8.85
CA GLN A 72 -2.72 -6.66 -8.94
C GLN A 72 -2.80 -8.04 -8.29
N TYR A 73 -1.81 -8.89 -8.49
CA TYR A 73 -1.73 -10.19 -7.83
C TYR A 73 -1.66 -10.03 -6.31
N ILE A 74 -0.82 -9.13 -5.80
CA ILE A 74 -0.74 -8.84 -4.36
C ILE A 74 -2.11 -8.40 -3.83
N HIS A 75 -2.82 -7.51 -4.52
CA HIS A 75 -4.12 -7.00 -4.09
C HIS A 75 -5.21 -8.08 -4.11
N GLN A 76 -5.13 -9.04 -4.99
CA GLN A 76 -6.10 -10.14 -5.07
C GLN A 76 -5.86 -11.25 -4.05
N HIS A 77 -4.60 -11.48 -3.65
CA HIS A 77 -4.19 -12.62 -2.85
C HIS A 77 -3.55 -12.26 -1.49
N PHE A 78 -3.60 -10.98 -1.07
CA PHE A 78 -2.90 -10.50 0.14
C PHE A 78 -3.25 -11.29 1.41
N GLY A 79 -4.45 -11.85 1.51
CA GLY A 79 -4.89 -12.68 2.63
C GLY A 79 -4.25 -14.07 2.68
N GLU A 80 -3.59 -14.50 1.61
CA GLU A 80 -2.99 -15.82 1.45
C GLU A 80 -1.48 -15.77 1.72
N LYS A 81 -0.86 -16.96 1.80
CA LYS A 81 0.60 -17.05 1.86
C LYS A 81 1.18 -16.80 0.47
N ILE A 82 1.74 -15.61 0.27
CA ILE A 82 2.38 -15.21 -0.99
C ILE A 82 3.89 -15.18 -0.80
N LEU A 83 4.62 -15.81 -1.70
CA LEU A 83 6.08 -15.75 -1.80
C LEU A 83 6.50 -14.74 -2.89
N LEU A 84 7.75 -14.31 -2.85
CA LEU A 84 8.31 -13.44 -3.89
C LEU A 84 8.29 -14.10 -5.27
N GLU A 85 8.44 -15.41 -5.30
CA GLU A 85 8.33 -16.24 -6.49
C GLU A 85 6.97 -16.09 -7.16
N ASP A 86 5.89 -16.24 -6.37
CA ASP A 86 4.51 -16.16 -6.84
C ASP A 86 4.23 -14.79 -7.48
N ILE A 87 4.74 -13.73 -6.85
CA ILE A 87 4.61 -12.36 -7.37
C ILE A 87 5.36 -12.18 -8.69
N ALA A 88 6.58 -12.70 -8.79
CA ALA A 88 7.42 -12.58 -9.98
C ALA A 88 6.86 -13.38 -11.17
N GLU A 89 6.29 -14.56 -10.91
CA GLU A 89 5.67 -15.41 -11.92
C GLU A 89 4.49 -14.74 -12.63
N GLN A 90 3.71 -13.89 -11.94
CA GLN A 90 2.59 -13.19 -12.57
C GLN A 90 3.02 -12.26 -13.71
N ALA A 91 4.22 -11.74 -13.65
CA ALA A 91 4.77 -10.88 -14.69
C ALA A 91 5.78 -11.60 -15.59
N VAL A 92 5.93 -12.92 -15.42
CA VAL A 92 6.88 -13.76 -16.16
C VAL A 92 8.31 -13.19 -16.05
N VAL A 93 8.72 -12.84 -14.83
CA VAL A 93 10.05 -12.27 -14.55
C VAL A 93 10.76 -13.05 -13.45
N SER A 94 12.09 -12.88 -13.37
CA SER A 94 12.87 -13.40 -12.25
C SER A 94 12.61 -12.61 -10.96
N LYS A 95 12.88 -13.21 -9.79
CA LYS A 95 12.82 -12.54 -8.49
C LYS A 95 13.65 -11.25 -8.44
N SER A 96 14.83 -11.27 -9.01
CA SER A 96 15.71 -10.08 -9.08
C SER A 96 15.11 -8.98 -9.94
N THR A 97 14.47 -9.32 -11.05
CA THR A 97 13.75 -8.36 -11.88
C THR A 97 12.56 -7.77 -11.15
N ALA A 98 11.74 -8.59 -10.46
CA ALA A 98 10.64 -8.13 -9.65
C ALA A 98 11.11 -7.14 -8.56
N LEU A 99 12.17 -7.48 -7.81
CA LEU A 99 12.78 -6.59 -6.82
C LEU A 99 13.24 -5.26 -7.44
N ASN A 100 13.88 -5.31 -8.61
CA ASN A 100 14.37 -4.12 -9.29
C ASN A 100 13.23 -3.22 -9.78
N LEU A 101 12.14 -3.81 -10.31
CA LEU A 101 10.95 -3.05 -10.73
C LEU A 101 10.30 -2.35 -9.54
N PHE A 102 10.07 -3.03 -8.44
CA PHE A 102 9.50 -2.41 -7.25
C PHE A 102 10.40 -1.31 -6.67
N ARG A 103 11.71 -1.53 -6.60
CA ARG A 103 12.66 -0.51 -6.12
C ARG A 103 12.71 0.71 -7.05
N ARG A 104 12.70 0.48 -8.35
CA ARG A 104 12.80 1.55 -9.34
C ARG A 104 11.57 2.45 -9.37
N TYR A 105 10.38 1.86 -9.30
CA TYR A 105 9.13 2.58 -9.50
C TYR A 105 8.40 2.93 -8.21
N LEU A 106 8.53 2.10 -7.16
CA LEU A 106 7.82 2.28 -5.89
C LEU A 106 8.77 2.58 -4.72
N HIS A 107 10.08 2.62 -4.95
CA HIS A 107 11.10 2.76 -3.91
C HIS A 107 10.94 1.78 -2.75
N ASP A 108 10.40 0.60 -3.04
CA ASP A 108 10.03 -0.42 -2.07
C ASP A 108 10.40 -1.82 -2.57
N THR A 109 10.11 -2.84 -1.77
CA THR A 109 10.23 -4.25 -2.17
C THR A 109 8.84 -4.88 -2.27
N PRO A 110 8.63 -5.93 -3.11
CA PRO A 110 7.34 -6.62 -3.20
C PRO A 110 6.81 -7.11 -1.85
N VAL A 111 7.70 -7.66 -1.01
CA VAL A 111 7.34 -8.18 0.32
C VAL A 111 6.95 -7.04 1.27
N HIS A 112 7.65 -5.92 1.24
CA HIS A 112 7.32 -4.77 2.07
C HIS A 112 6.05 -4.07 1.58
N TYR A 113 5.84 -4.00 0.26
CA TYR A 113 4.59 -3.54 -0.35
C TYR A 113 3.39 -4.39 0.11
N LEU A 114 3.50 -5.73 0.03
CA LEU A 114 2.50 -6.66 0.56
C LEU A 114 2.22 -6.41 2.05
N LEU A 115 3.27 -6.22 2.86
CA LEU A 115 3.12 -5.93 4.28
C LEU A 115 2.32 -4.64 4.52
N LYS A 116 2.66 -3.56 3.83
CA LYS A 116 1.92 -2.28 3.91
C LYS A 116 0.46 -2.46 3.51
N TYR A 117 0.20 -3.14 2.41
CA TYR A 117 -1.16 -3.39 1.92
C TYR A 117 -1.99 -4.17 2.95
N ARG A 118 -1.44 -5.24 3.52
CA ARG A 118 -2.10 -5.99 4.61
C ARG A 118 -2.44 -5.12 5.82
N LEU A 119 -1.54 -4.22 6.21
CA LEU A 119 -1.78 -3.30 7.33
C LEU A 119 -2.88 -2.29 7.00
N GLN A 120 -2.96 -1.79 5.78
CA GLN A 120 -4.02 -0.89 5.32
C GLN A 120 -5.38 -1.59 5.32
N GLU A 121 -5.47 -2.80 4.76
CA GLU A 121 -6.69 -3.59 4.80
C GLU A 121 -7.13 -3.94 6.22
N SER A 122 -6.17 -4.24 7.11
CA SER A 122 -6.48 -4.48 8.52
C SER A 122 -7.02 -3.24 9.22
N ALA A 123 -6.51 -2.07 8.91
CA ALA A 123 -7.01 -0.80 9.46
C ALA A 123 -8.45 -0.52 9.04
N SER A 124 -8.79 -0.76 7.77
CA SER A 124 -10.16 -0.70 7.27
C SER A 124 -11.09 -1.68 8.03
N LEU A 125 -10.67 -2.95 8.15
CA LEU A 125 -11.47 -3.96 8.87
C LEU A 125 -11.63 -3.65 10.36
N LEU A 126 -10.67 -3.03 11.01
CA LEU A 126 -10.75 -2.60 12.40
C LEU A 126 -11.85 -1.56 12.63
N VAL A 127 -12.06 -0.67 11.69
CA VAL A 127 -13.06 0.42 11.77
C VAL A 127 -14.44 -0.06 11.32
N THR A 128 -14.49 -0.86 10.26
CA THR A 128 -15.76 -1.26 9.62
C THR A 128 -16.39 -2.50 10.23
N THR A 129 -15.66 -3.26 11.06
CA THR A 129 -16.16 -4.51 11.63
C THR A 129 -15.89 -4.64 13.13
N GLN A 130 -16.72 -5.46 13.82
CA GLN A 130 -16.51 -5.84 15.23
C GLN A 130 -15.68 -7.13 15.38
N LYS A 131 -14.99 -7.59 14.32
CA LYS A 131 -14.17 -8.80 14.37
C LYS A 131 -13.04 -8.65 15.39
N LYS A 132 -12.69 -9.73 16.07
CA LYS A 132 -11.53 -9.76 16.98
C LYS A 132 -10.24 -9.46 16.21
N VAL A 133 -9.30 -8.75 16.84
CA VAL A 133 -7.99 -8.39 16.24
C VAL A 133 -7.26 -9.61 15.67
N MET A 134 -7.30 -10.74 16.36
CA MET A 134 -6.75 -12.01 15.90
C MET A 134 -7.36 -12.46 14.57
N VAL A 135 -8.68 -12.38 14.43
CA VAL A 135 -9.39 -12.78 13.20
C VAL A 135 -9.05 -11.84 12.06
N ILE A 136 -8.94 -10.54 12.34
CA ILE A 136 -8.52 -9.55 11.32
C ILE A 136 -7.09 -9.85 10.85
N ALA A 137 -6.16 -10.08 11.79
CA ALA A 137 -4.78 -10.42 11.43
C ALA A 137 -4.70 -11.65 10.51
N GLN A 138 -5.46 -12.69 10.81
CA GLN A 138 -5.54 -13.91 9.99
C GLN A 138 -6.16 -13.62 8.61
N ASN A 139 -7.26 -12.86 8.56
CA ASN A 139 -7.94 -12.51 7.30
C ASN A 139 -7.05 -11.73 6.33
N VAL A 140 -6.15 -10.91 6.86
CA VAL A 140 -5.20 -10.15 6.03
C VAL A 140 -3.86 -10.87 5.84
N GLY A 141 -3.77 -12.15 6.17
CA GLY A 141 -2.63 -13.01 5.84
C GLY A 141 -1.46 -12.97 6.82
N PHE A 142 -1.66 -12.55 8.09
CA PHE A 142 -0.66 -12.71 9.13
C PHE A 142 -0.84 -14.04 9.86
N GLU A 143 0.17 -14.88 9.81
CA GLU A 143 0.21 -16.15 10.56
C GLU A 143 0.40 -15.91 12.07
N ASN A 144 1.12 -14.86 12.44
CA ASN A 144 1.45 -14.51 13.83
C ASN A 144 0.83 -13.17 14.22
N VAL A 145 -0.07 -13.20 15.21
CA VAL A 145 -0.81 -12.02 15.69
C VAL A 145 0.09 -11.02 16.42
N ASP A 146 1.10 -11.50 17.16
CA ASP A 146 2.03 -10.61 17.87
C ASP A 146 2.89 -9.83 16.88
N TYR A 147 3.33 -10.51 15.81
CA TYR A 147 4.05 -9.85 14.72
C TYR A 147 3.15 -8.83 14.02
N PHE A 148 1.89 -9.16 13.75
CA PHE A 148 0.90 -8.21 13.23
C PHE A 148 0.80 -6.97 14.13
N CYS A 149 0.52 -7.16 15.43
CA CYS A 149 0.38 -6.05 16.38
C CYS A 149 1.63 -5.16 16.42
N LYS A 150 2.82 -5.76 16.39
CA LYS A 150 4.10 -5.05 16.34
C LYS A 150 4.24 -4.22 15.06
N MET A 151 3.93 -4.79 13.91
CA MET A 151 4.02 -4.10 12.61
C MET A 151 2.96 -3.00 12.50
N PHE A 152 1.73 -3.28 12.93
CA PHE A 152 0.66 -2.30 12.96
C PHE A 152 1.02 -1.09 13.83
N LYS A 153 1.51 -1.32 15.06
CA LYS A 153 1.98 -0.25 15.95
C LYS A 153 3.16 0.53 15.36
N LYS A 154 4.08 -0.16 14.68
CA LYS A 154 5.20 0.51 14.00
C LYS A 154 4.71 1.44 12.90
N TYR A 155 3.71 1.02 12.12
CA TYR A 155 3.18 1.76 10.97
C TYR A 155 2.24 2.90 11.41
N TYR A 156 1.21 2.59 12.21
CA TYR A 156 0.18 3.55 12.62
C TYR A 156 0.50 4.28 13.94
N LYS A 157 1.63 3.99 14.61
CA LYS A 157 2.04 4.55 15.90
C LYS A 157 1.08 4.25 17.06
N MET A 158 0.15 3.34 16.89
CA MET A 158 -0.81 2.87 17.88
C MET A 158 -1.13 1.38 17.65
N THR A 159 -1.59 0.70 18.70
CA THR A 159 -2.02 -0.70 18.60
C THR A 159 -3.31 -0.82 17.79
N PRO A 160 -3.63 -2.02 17.25
CA PRO A 160 -4.90 -2.25 16.55
C PRO A 160 -6.14 -1.90 17.39
N THR A 161 -6.10 -2.18 18.70
CA THR A 161 -7.19 -1.88 19.62
C THR A 161 -7.36 -0.37 19.83
N GLU A 162 -6.27 0.33 20.12
CA GLU A 162 -6.27 1.80 20.24
C GLU A 162 -6.73 2.47 18.93
N TYR A 163 -6.32 1.92 17.78
CA TYR A 163 -6.75 2.40 16.47
C TYR A 163 -8.26 2.27 16.31
N ARG A 164 -8.83 1.10 16.62
CA ARG A 164 -10.27 0.86 16.60
C ARG A 164 -11.01 1.82 17.50
N GLU A 165 -10.63 1.90 18.78
CA GLU A 165 -11.28 2.78 19.77
C GLU A 165 -11.29 4.24 19.30
N LYS A 166 -10.14 4.72 18.84
CA LYS A 166 -10.00 6.08 18.33
C LYS A 166 -10.92 6.39 17.15
N HIS A 167 -11.17 5.42 16.29
CA HIS A 167 -11.95 5.66 15.05
C HIS A 167 -13.43 5.28 15.18
N ILE A 168 -13.83 4.43 16.15
CA ILE A 168 -15.24 4.12 16.42
C ILE A 168 -15.88 5.18 17.33
N THR A 169 -15.19 5.66 18.36
CA THR A 169 -15.74 6.66 19.31
C THR A 169 -16.08 8.00 18.64
N LYS A 170 -15.52 8.27 17.49
CA LYS A 170 -15.78 9.51 16.73
C LYS A 170 -17.02 9.46 15.83
N GLY A 171 -17.74 8.36 15.81
CA GLY A 171 -18.98 8.20 15.05
C GLY A 171 -20.26 8.22 15.91
N LEU A 172 -20.16 8.62 17.18
CA LEU A 172 -21.27 8.64 18.12
C LEU A 172 -21.58 10.04 18.70
N ASP A 173 -20.87 11.09 18.25
CA ASP A 173 -21.16 12.49 18.60
C ASP A 173 -21.82 13.22 17.44
#